data_66bca8638b01d8d641cf8815b89c9021
#
_entry.id   66bca8638b01d8d641cf8815b89c9021
#
_cell.length_a   1.000
_cell.length_b   1.000
_cell.length_c   1.000
_cell.angle_alpha   90.00
_cell.angle_beta   90.00
_cell.angle_gamma   90.00
#
_symmetry.space_group_name_H-M   'P 1'
#
loop_
_entity.id
_entity.type
_entity.pdbx_description
1 polymer ?
#
loop_
_entity_poly.entity_id
_entity_poly.type
_entity_poly.pdbx_seq_one_letter_code
_entity_poly.pdbx_strand_id
1 'polypeptide(L)'
;MHNFVKTLFSVLLLLFCSVLTAQDRMNDARDPNRIWLDSEVTHHGDYQWKMIKAGDITDPGEKISSSDYPTEKWLPAIVPGTVLNSLVYNQKYPEPYYGVNNKLESKLIPDLSQVGRDFYTYWFRTEF
;
A
#
# COMPACT_ATOMS: atom_id res chain seq x y z
N MET A 1 46.55 -13.31 27.78
CA MET A 1 46.13 -12.70 26.50
C MET A 1 45.29 -13.65 25.65
N HIS A 2 45.69 -14.90 25.49
CA HIS A 2 44.96 -15.88 24.64
C HIS A 2 43.51 -16.19 25.08
N ASN A 3 43.23 -16.24 26.38
CA ASN A 3 41.90 -16.51 26.91
C ASN A 3 40.94 -15.30 26.76
N PHE A 4 41.48 -14.09 26.84
CA PHE A 4 40.67 -12.87 26.66
C PHE A 4 40.15 -12.74 25.22
N VAL A 5 40.99 -13.06 24.24
CA VAL A 5 40.60 -13.05 22.82
C VAL A 5 39.51 -14.08 22.51
N LYS A 6 39.62 -15.29 23.10
CA LYS A 6 38.58 -16.34 22.92
C LYS A 6 37.22 -15.92 23.51
N THR A 7 37.26 -15.29 24.70
CA THR A 7 36.01 -14.80 25.34
C THR A 7 35.38 -13.68 24.54
N LEU A 8 36.17 -12.74 24.02
CA LEU A 8 35.69 -11.63 23.19
C LEU A 8 35.06 -12.16 21.89
N PHE A 9 35.70 -13.14 21.24
CA PHE A 9 35.19 -13.75 20.01
C PHE A 9 33.87 -14.52 20.25
N SER A 10 33.75 -15.21 21.39
CA SER A 10 32.53 -15.93 21.77
C SER A 10 31.35 -14.97 22.03
N VAL A 11 31.60 -13.84 22.71
CA VAL A 11 30.55 -12.81 22.95
C VAL A 11 30.11 -12.14 21.64
N LEU A 12 31.05 -11.84 20.75
CA LEU A 12 30.75 -11.26 19.45
C LEU A 12 29.91 -12.21 18.57
N LEU A 13 30.24 -13.53 18.61
CA LEU A 13 29.46 -14.54 17.87
C LEU A 13 28.04 -14.69 18.39
N LEU A 14 27.83 -14.61 19.72
CA LEU A 14 26.51 -14.66 20.33
C LEU A 14 25.67 -13.42 19.99
N LEU A 15 26.28 -12.24 19.95
CA LEU A 15 25.61 -11.00 19.52
C LEU A 15 25.22 -11.06 18.04
N PHE A 16 26.08 -11.60 17.20
CA PHE A 16 25.77 -11.76 15.77
C PHE A 16 24.63 -12.76 15.52
N CYS A 17 24.58 -13.85 16.28
CA CYS A 17 23.52 -14.85 16.20
C CYS A 17 22.15 -14.28 16.64
N SER A 18 22.12 -13.40 17.65
CA SER A 18 20.90 -12.76 18.12
C SER A 18 20.32 -11.74 17.12
N VAL A 19 21.17 -11.07 16.35
CA VAL A 19 20.74 -10.15 15.29
C VAL A 19 20.12 -10.92 14.12
N LEU A 20 20.70 -12.06 13.71
CA LEU A 20 20.15 -12.90 12.65
C LEU A 20 18.77 -13.46 13.00
N THR A 21 18.58 -13.92 14.24
CA THR A 21 17.25 -14.43 14.67
C THR A 21 16.20 -13.36 14.82
N ALA A 22 16.58 -12.10 15.07
CA ALA A 22 15.65 -10.99 15.09
C ALA A 22 15.19 -10.58 13.68
N GLN A 23 16.06 -10.66 12.69
CA GLN A 23 15.74 -10.40 11.28
C GLN A 23 14.80 -11.46 10.69
N ASP A 24 15.02 -12.75 11.00
CA ASP A 24 14.11 -13.81 10.58
C ASP A 24 12.69 -13.65 11.16
N ARG A 25 12.57 -13.20 12.41
CA ARG A 25 11.25 -12.94 13.02
C ARG A 25 10.51 -11.76 12.39
N MET A 26 11.19 -10.81 11.83
CA MET A 26 10.55 -9.70 11.10
C MET A 26 10.10 -10.13 9.69
N ASN A 27 10.78 -11.09 9.08
CA ASN A 27 10.39 -11.63 7.76
C ASN A 27 9.30 -12.70 7.85
N ASP A 28 9.11 -13.34 9.01
CA ASP A 28 8.13 -14.43 9.23
C ASP A 28 6.79 -13.93 9.80
N ALA A 29 6.47 -12.65 9.59
CA ALA A 29 5.27 -12.03 10.13
C ALA A 29 3.98 -12.41 9.36
N ARG A 30 4.05 -13.20 8.29
CA ARG A 30 2.87 -13.67 7.56
C ARG A 30 2.47 -15.06 8.05
N ASP A 31 1.39 -15.11 8.84
CA ASP A 31 0.71 -16.35 9.18
C ASP A 31 0.18 -16.98 7.87
N PRO A 32 0.62 -18.21 7.50
CA PRO A 32 0.20 -18.86 6.26
C PRO A 32 -1.30 -19.18 6.23
N ASN A 33 -1.99 -19.11 7.37
CA ASN A 33 -3.44 -19.32 7.47
C ASN A 33 -4.23 -18.00 7.37
N ARG A 34 -3.57 -16.87 7.19
CA ARG A 34 -4.21 -15.56 7.00
C ARG A 34 -4.12 -15.11 5.55
N ILE A 35 -5.24 -14.63 5.06
CA ILE A 35 -5.30 -13.91 3.78
C ILE A 35 -4.97 -12.45 4.06
N TRP A 36 -3.92 -11.95 3.42
CA TRP A 36 -3.50 -10.55 3.50
C TRP A 36 -4.04 -9.83 2.28
N LEU A 37 -5.03 -8.97 2.47
CA LEU A 37 -5.67 -8.20 1.42
C LEU A 37 -4.88 -6.93 1.05
N ASP A 38 -3.56 -7.03 1.07
CA ASP A 38 -2.67 -5.93 0.67
C ASP A 38 -2.50 -5.90 -0.84
N SER A 39 -2.22 -4.72 -1.40
CA SER A 39 -1.84 -4.64 -2.81
C SER A 39 -0.38 -5.10 -3.02
N GLU A 40 -0.09 -5.63 -4.20
CA GLU A 40 1.27 -6.01 -4.62
C GLU A 40 2.29 -4.87 -4.47
N VAL A 41 1.82 -3.63 -4.57
CA VAL A 41 2.66 -2.43 -4.52
C VAL A 41 3.17 -2.13 -3.10
N THR A 42 2.40 -2.47 -2.06
CA THR A 42 2.73 -2.07 -0.69
C THR A 42 3.57 -3.08 0.06
N HIS A 43 3.30 -4.37 -0.09
CA HIS A 43 3.92 -5.41 0.74
C HIS A 43 4.20 -6.73 0.01
N HIS A 44 4.39 -6.73 -1.31
CA HIS A 44 4.38 -7.97 -2.12
C HIS A 44 3.09 -8.78 -1.89
N GLY A 45 1.96 -8.06 -1.75
CA GLY A 45 0.63 -8.64 -1.59
C GLY A 45 0.26 -9.45 -2.83
N ASP A 46 -0.50 -10.51 -2.61
CA ASP A 46 -0.88 -11.45 -3.69
C ASP A 46 -2.10 -10.93 -4.49
N TYR A 47 -2.62 -9.73 -4.17
CA TYR A 47 -3.88 -9.26 -4.71
C TYR A 47 -3.74 -7.98 -5.51
N GLN A 48 -4.33 -8.01 -6.69
CA GLN A 48 -4.45 -6.83 -7.54
C GLN A 48 -5.69 -6.02 -7.15
N TRP A 49 -5.48 -4.97 -6.39
CA TRP A 49 -6.52 -4.01 -6.13
C TRP A 49 -6.70 -3.05 -7.28
N LYS A 50 -7.97 -2.79 -7.60
CA LYS A 50 -8.36 -1.83 -8.63
C LYS A 50 -9.34 -0.83 -8.07
N MET A 51 -9.34 0.38 -8.61
CA MET A 51 -10.28 1.44 -8.22
C MET A 51 -10.84 2.21 -9.41
N ILE A 52 -12.04 2.73 -9.24
CA ILE A 52 -12.68 3.64 -10.19
C ILE A 52 -13.51 4.67 -9.43
N LYS A 53 -13.63 5.88 -9.98
CA LYS A 53 -14.47 6.93 -9.39
C LYS A 53 -15.91 6.48 -9.34
N ALA A 54 -16.58 6.64 -8.19
CA ALA A 54 -17.93 6.16 -8.00
C ALA A 54 -18.93 6.82 -8.97
N GLY A 55 -18.72 8.08 -9.31
CA GLY A 55 -19.55 8.79 -10.29
C GLY A 55 -19.43 8.33 -11.74
N ASP A 56 -18.40 7.53 -12.06
CA ASP A 56 -18.17 7.00 -13.42
C ASP A 56 -18.88 5.65 -13.64
N ILE A 57 -19.52 5.10 -12.59
CA ILE A 57 -20.29 3.85 -12.64
C ILE A 57 -21.71 4.10 -12.16
N THR A 58 -22.67 3.59 -12.94
CA THR A 58 -24.11 3.62 -12.61
C THR A 58 -24.64 2.26 -12.17
N ASP A 59 -23.84 1.21 -12.29
CA ASP A 59 -24.22 -0.15 -11.90
C ASP A 59 -24.40 -0.26 -10.37
N PRO A 60 -25.37 -1.06 -9.90
CA PRO A 60 -25.54 -1.30 -8.48
C PRO A 60 -24.38 -2.11 -7.89
N GLY A 61 -24.12 -1.93 -6.59
CA GLY A 61 -23.00 -2.59 -5.88
C GLY A 61 -23.00 -4.11 -6.01
N GLU A 62 -24.18 -4.75 -6.04
CA GLU A 62 -24.33 -6.20 -6.25
C GLU A 62 -23.73 -6.66 -7.58
N LYS A 63 -23.92 -5.87 -8.64
CA LYS A 63 -23.34 -6.15 -9.95
C LYS A 63 -21.83 -5.90 -9.95
N ILE A 64 -21.40 -4.79 -9.33
CA ILE A 64 -19.98 -4.44 -9.22
C ILE A 64 -19.18 -5.50 -8.45
N SER A 65 -19.81 -6.19 -7.48
CA SER A 65 -19.17 -7.24 -6.67
C SER A 65 -19.19 -8.64 -7.31
N SER A 66 -19.84 -8.81 -8.47
CA SER A 66 -19.82 -10.12 -9.15
C SER A 66 -18.42 -10.46 -9.69
N SER A 67 -18.08 -11.76 -9.74
CA SER A 67 -16.76 -12.24 -10.20
C SER A 67 -16.44 -11.84 -11.64
N ASP A 68 -17.45 -11.70 -12.49
CA ASP A 68 -17.28 -11.42 -13.92
C ASP A 68 -17.39 -9.92 -14.25
N TYR A 69 -17.38 -9.05 -13.24
CA TYR A 69 -17.51 -7.62 -13.48
C TYR A 69 -16.27 -7.06 -14.21
N PRO A 70 -16.42 -6.36 -15.35
CA PRO A 70 -15.28 -5.89 -16.14
C PRO A 70 -14.54 -4.75 -15.41
N THR A 71 -13.25 -4.94 -15.20
CA THR A 71 -12.38 -3.98 -14.50
C THR A 71 -11.19 -3.50 -15.34
N GLU A 72 -11.20 -3.70 -16.65
CA GLU A 72 -10.08 -3.35 -17.54
C GLU A 72 -9.78 -1.84 -17.57
N LYS A 73 -10.81 -1.03 -17.35
CA LYS A 73 -10.70 0.44 -17.31
C LYS A 73 -10.40 1.00 -15.93
N TRP A 74 -10.35 0.14 -14.91
CA TRP A 74 -10.10 0.58 -13.56
C TRP A 74 -8.61 0.83 -13.35
N LEU A 75 -8.28 1.78 -12.51
CA LEU A 75 -6.90 2.08 -12.14
C LEU A 75 -6.40 1.08 -11.08
N PRO A 76 -5.11 0.70 -11.09
CA PRO A 76 -4.48 0.04 -9.96
C PRO A 76 -4.66 0.84 -8.68
N ALA A 77 -4.93 0.16 -7.56
CA ALA A 77 -5.09 0.80 -6.27
C ALA A 77 -4.05 0.32 -5.26
N ILE A 78 -3.63 1.22 -4.37
CA ILE A 78 -2.74 0.91 -3.25
C ILE A 78 -3.60 0.60 -2.03
N VAL A 79 -3.44 -0.59 -1.47
CA VAL A 79 -4.12 -1.05 -0.25
C VAL A 79 -3.10 -1.73 0.68
N PRO A 80 -2.97 -1.30 1.94
CA PRO A 80 -3.64 -0.14 2.53
C PRO A 80 -3.14 1.20 1.96
N GLY A 81 -4.05 2.14 1.78
CA GLY A 81 -3.73 3.45 1.25
C GLY A 81 -4.95 4.35 1.08
N THR A 82 -4.72 5.59 0.67
CA THR A 82 -5.79 6.54 0.36
C THR A 82 -6.07 6.58 -1.14
N VAL A 83 -7.24 7.14 -1.53
CA VAL A 83 -7.54 7.47 -2.93
C VAL A 83 -6.43 8.32 -3.54
N LEU A 84 -5.95 9.34 -2.81
CA LEU A 84 -4.89 10.22 -3.28
C LEU A 84 -3.59 9.46 -3.54
N ASN A 85 -3.17 8.56 -2.64
CA ASN A 85 -1.97 7.74 -2.85
C ASN A 85 -2.08 6.93 -4.15
N SER A 86 -3.23 6.31 -4.38
CA SER A 86 -3.46 5.54 -5.60
C SER A 86 -3.47 6.43 -6.85
N LEU A 87 -4.02 7.66 -6.76
CA LEU A 87 -4.01 8.61 -7.87
C LEU A 87 -2.60 9.14 -8.19
N VAL A 88 -1.77 9.37 -7.16
CA VAL A 88 -0.35 9.74 -7.34
C VAL A 88 0.42 8.59 -7.97
N TYR A 89 0.24 7.36 -7.49
CA TYR A 89 0.84 6.16 -8.09
C TYR A 89 0.51 6.03 -9.58
N ASN A 90 -0.73 6.29 -9.96
CA ASN A 90 -1.19 6.27 -11.34
C ASN A 90 -0.85 7.57 -12.12
N GLN A 91 0.00 8.43 -11.58
CA GLN A 91 0.44 9.70 -12.20
C GLN A 91 -0.71 10.65 -12.58
N LYS A 92 -1.85 10.55 -11.87
CA LYS A 92 -2.98 11.47 -12.05
C LYS A 92 -2.76 12.79 -11.32
N TYR A 93 -1.99 12.74 -10.22
CA TYR A 93 -1.58 13.91 -9.45
C TYR A 93 -0.10 13.83 -9.13
N PRO A 94 0.56 14.97 -8.94
CA PRO A 94 1.96 15.01 -8.51
C PRO A 94 2.09 14.55 -7.05
N GLU A 95 3.33 14.20 -6.65
CA GLU A 95 3.66 13.86 -5.27
C GLU A 95 3.33 15.04 -4.33
N PRO A 96 2.41 14.89 -3.36
CA PRO A 96 1.93 16.00 -2.53
C PRO A 96 2.99 16.58 -1.60
N TYR A 97 3.99 15.78 -1.21
CA TYR A 97 5.08 16.22 -0.32
C TYR A 97 6.19 16.96 -1.03
N TYR A 98 6.16 17.07 -2.35
CA TYR A 98 7.19 17.76 -3.12
C TYR A 98 6.83 19.23 -3.38
N GLY A 99 7.70 20.12 -2.91
CA GLY A 99 7.59 21.56 -3.18
C GLY A 99 6.28 22.18 -2.68
N VAL A 100 5.49 22.71 -3.61
CA VAL A 100 4.21 23.40 -3.33
C VAL A 100 3.00 22.60 -3.82
N ASN A 101 3.16 21.33 -4.18
CA ASN A 101 2.12 20.55 -4.85
C ASN A 101 0.82 20.43 -4.04
N ASN A 102 0.92 20.35 -2.71
CA ASN A 102 -0.24 20.25 -1.81
C ASN A 102 -0.75 21.63 -1.32
N LYS A 103 -0.17 22.72 -1.79
CA LYS A 103 -0.67 24.05 -1.43
C LYS A 103 -1.90 24.39 -2.26
N LEU A 104 -2.87 25.01 -1.59
CA LEU A 104 -4.15 25.38 -2.21
C LEU A 104 -3.98 26.27 -3.45
N GLU A 105 -3.00 27.17 -3.40
CA GLU A 105 -2.69 28.11 -4.47
C GLU A 105 -2.15 27.42 -5.72
N SER A 106 -1.50 26.25 -5.58
CA SER A 106 -0.96 25.49 -6.71
C SER A 106 -2.02 24.94 -7.64
N LYS A 107 -3.20 24.61 -7.09
CA LYS A 107 -4.32 23.94 -7.77
C LYS A 107 -3.95 22.63 -8.46
N LEU A 108 -2.80 22.05 -8.13
CA LEU A 108 -2.31 20.82 -8.74
C LEU A 108 -3.03 19.58 -8.20
N ILE A 109 -3.41 19.62 -6.91
CA ILE A 109 -4.19 18.59 -6.26
C ILE A 109 -5.50 19.25 -5.79
N PRO A 110 -6.68 18.77 -6.23
CA PRO A 110 -7.95 19.32 -5.83
C PRO A 110 -8.17 19.19 -4.32
N ASP A 111 -8.44 20.29 -3.65
CA ASP A 111 -8.71 20.32 -2.21
C ASP A 111 -10.13 19.84 -1.90
N LEU A 112 -10.27 18.94 -0.93
CA LEU A 112 -11.55 18.33 -0.55
C LEU A 112 -12.61 19.37 -0.14
N SER A 113 -12.18 20.46 0.49
CA SER A 113 -13.11 21.55 0.89
C SER A 113 -13.72 22.29 -0.29
N GLN A 114 -13.03 22.26 -1.43
CA GLN A 114 -13.48 22.93 -2.66
C GLN A 114 -14.27 22.01 -3.59
N VAL A 115 -13.85 20.73 -3.72
CA VAL A 115 -14.45 19.79 -4.67
C VAL A 115 -15.53 18.90 -4.05
N GLY A 116 -15.61 18.84 -2.73
CA GLY A 116 -16.57 18.01 -2.02
C GLY A 116 -16.19 16.53 -1.95
N ARG A 117 -16.94 15.78 -1.14
CA ARG A 117 -16.68 14.35 -0.87
C ARG A 117 -16.80 13.47 -2.11
N ASP A 118 -17.77 13.73 -2.96
CA ASP A 118 -18.07 12.90 -4.13
C ASP A 118 -16.91 12.87 -5.12
N PHE A 119 -16.08 13.91 -5.11
CA PHE A 119 -14.90 13.97 -5.96
C PHE A 119 -13.88 12.86 -5.64
N TYR A 120 -13.71 12.52 -4.36
CA TYR A 120 -12.81 11.48 -3.88
C TYR A 120 -13.54 10.20 -3.43
N THR A 121 -14.78 9.99 -3.86
CA THR A 121 -15.50 8.74 -3.63
C THR A 121 -15.19 7.75 -4.74
N TYR A 122 -14.60 6.61 -4.37
CA TYR A 122 -14.14 5.58 -5.29
C TYR A 122 -14.61 4.20 -4.85
N TRP A 123 -14.90 3.35 -5.81
CA TRP A 123 -14.99 1.92 -5.63
C TRP A 123 -13.60 1.31 -5.61
N PHE A 124 -13.36 0.43 -4.65
CA PHE A 124 -12.17 -0.41 -4.58
C PHE A 124 -12.60 -1.86 -4.72
N ARG A 125 -11.88 -2.63 -5.52
CA ARG A 125 -12.21 -4.02 -5.78
C ARG A 125 -10.94 -4.86 -5.90
N THR A 126 -10.98 -6.07 -5.33
CA THR A 126 -10.02 -7.14 -5.57
C THR A 126 -10.77 -8.47 -5.63
N GLU A 127 -10.10 -9.49 -6.16
CA GLU A 127 -10.58 -10.88 -6.17
C GLU A 127 -9.62 -11.74 -5.33
N PHE A 128 -10.13 -12.66 -4.54
CA PHE A 128 -9.36 -13.55 -3.66
C PHE A 128 -10.05 -14.91 -3.51
#